data_794e47af7762d8f03fd3c521b11947cf
#
_entry.id   794e47af7762d8f03fd3c521b11947cf
#
_cell.length_a   1.000
_cell.length_b   1.000
_cell.length_c   1.000
_cell.angle_alpha   90.00
_cell.angle_beta   90.00
_cell.angle_gamma   90.00
#
_symmetry.space_group_name_H-M   'P 1'
#
loop_
_entity.id
_entity.type
_entity.pdbx_description
1 polymer ?
#
loop_
_entity_poly.entity_id
_entity_poly.type
_entity_poly.pdbx_seq_one_letter_code
_entity_poly.pdbx_strand_id
1 'polypeptide(L)'
;MFFSDERLHFFRPLTSKYREQIVECLRLLHERLYSARADYGESLRREQVVDIFCEALERAPLLEGEDDDSSRFKNNREQAGWVLGALLDNGWLERQVDQATFQSTYPFSRMGRLFTQSLVEADGHNVRTHHRNTRNTLNALAAFLNHGEVYDLLDAHEYSERIIADFTDIIAELEERKRELVREVEAQQLVQQASDQFFDFMEKRFQPDVAIRLSADSVEKHRERIQDTIDRIRRKPREWKAHAERELRRLAPHLLVDEHSSILWQLLDGIESRLRNASDIMLPALRKTLQGFTQRADIIIRQLSYLHSQKHTDVVGICRQLAALDPAE
;
A
#
# COMPACT_ATOMS: atom_id res chain seq x y z
N MET A 1 3.04 -13.82 -22.39
CA MET A 1 1.83 -13.03 -22.06
C MET A 1 1.41 -13.37 -20.65
N PHE A 2 0.79 -12.45 -19.87
CA PHE A 2 0.33 -12.74 -18.52
C PHE A 2 -0.86 -13.70 -18.53
N PHE A 3 -1.85 -13.44 -19.37
CA PHE A 3 -3.04 -14.28 -19.53
C PHE A 3 -2.77 -15.43 -20.50
N SER A 4 -2.22 -16.53 -19.98
CA SER A 4 -1.98 -17.77 -20.70
C SER A 4 -2.28 -18.96 -19.79
N ASP A 5 -2.73 -20.06 -20.39
CA ASP A 5 -2.97 -21.33 -19.72
C ASP A 5 -3.89 -21.18 -18.48
N GLU A 6 -3.47 -21.63 -17.33
CA GLU A 6 -4.21 -21.58 -16.06
C GLU A 6 -4.55 -20.17 -15.59
N ARG A 7 -3.84 -19.14 -16.13
CA ARG A 7 -4.05 -17.73 -15.77
C ARG A 7 -5.01 -16.98 -16.69
N LEU A 8 -5.60 -17.65 -17.66
CA LEU A 8 -6.51 -17.00 -18.63
C LEU A 8 -7.63 -16.20 -17.93
N HIS A 9 -8.13 -16.72 -16.81
CA HIS A 9 -9.21 -16.12 -16.04
C HIS A 9 -8.75 -15.71 -14.62
N PHE A 10 -7.49 -15.36 -14.43
CA PHE A 10 -6.86 -15.11 -13.13
C PHE A 10 -7.69 -14.18 -12.21
N PHE A 11 -8.21 -13.08 -12.73
CA PHE A 11 -8.98 -12.12 -11.93
C PHE A 11 -10.48 -12.46 -11.77
N ARG A 12 -10.96 -13.53 -12.38
CA ARG A 12 -12.38 -13.93 -12.31
C ARG A 12 -12.90 -14.12 -10.88
N PRO A 13 -12.18 -14.70 -9.93
CA PRO A 13 -12.64 -14.81 -8.55
C PRO A 13 -12.95 -13.46 -7.92
N LEU A 14 -12.17 -12.43 -8.20
CA LEU A 14 -12.30 -11.08 -7.64
C LEU A 14 -13.43 -10.25 -8.31
N THR A 15 -14.05 -10.74 -9.38
CA THR A 15 -15.20 -10.10 -10.04
C THR A 15 -16.53 -10.73 -9.65
N SER A 16 -16.52 -11.76 -8.80
CA SER A 16 -17.71 -12.44 -8.33
C SER A 16 -18.42 -11.66 -7.20
N LYS A 17 -19.67 -11.99 -6.93
CA LYS A 17 -20.39 -11.46 -5.75
C LYS A 17 -19.73 -11.84 -4.41
N TYR A 18 -18.86 -12.83 -4.40
CA TYR A 18 -18.09 -13.29 -3.23
C TYR A 18 -16.70 -12.69 -3.13
N ARG A 19 -16.39 -11.62 -3.89
CA ARG A 19 -15.06 -11.02 -3.99
C ARG A 19 -14.43 -10.69 -2.64
N GLU A 20 -15.17 -10.05 -1.72
CA GLU A 20 -14.66 -9.67 -0.39
C GLU A 20 -14.32 -10.91 0.45
N GLN A 21 -15.16 -11.91 0.42
CA GLN A 21 -14.94 -13.18 1.11
C GLN A 21 -13.73 -13.94 0.55
N ILE A 22 -13.54 -13.91 -0.77
CA ILE A 22 -12.38 -14.50 -1.43
C ILE A 22 -11.11 -13.74 -1.05
N VAL A 23 -11.14 -12.41 -1.00
CA VAL A 23 -10.01 -11.58 -0.56
C VAL A 23 -9.63 -11.92 0.88
N GLU A 24 -10.61 -12.05 1.78
CA GLU A 24 -10.34 -12.40 3.18
C GLU A 24 -9.75 -13.82 3.32
N CYS A 25 -10.24 -14.79 2.54
CA CYS A 25 -9.65 -16.12 2.46
C CYS A 25 -8.18 -16.08 2.01
N LEU A 26 -7.87 -15.30 0.98
CA LEU A 26 -6.51 -15.11 0.47
C LEU A 26 -5.61 -14.46 1.50
N ARG A 27 -6.09 -13.42 2.21
CA ARG A 27 -5.34 -12.71 3.26
C ARG A 27 -4.99 -13.62 4.42
N LEU A 28 -5.99 -14.32 4.95
CA LEU A 28 -5.76 -15.21 6.09
C LEU A 28 -4.84 -16.37 5.73
N LEU A 29 -4.98 -16.95 4.54
CA LEU A 29 -4.06 -17.96 4.05
C LEU A 29 -2.63 -17.44 3.90
N HIS A 30 -2.46 -16.22 3.38
CA HIS A 30 -1.17 -15.57 3.24
C HIS A 30 -0.54 -15.31 4.62
N GLU A 31 -1.30 -14.82 5.57
CA GLU A 31 -0.84 -14.61 6.95
C GLU A 31 -0.36 -15.91 7.57
N ARG A 32 -1.10 -17.01 7.42
CA ARG A 32 -0.72 -18.33 7.97
C ARG A 32 0.56 -18.89 7.34
N LEU A 33 0.78 -18.65 6.04
CA LEU A 33 1.94 -19.21 5.32
C LEU A 33 3.19 -18.32 5.38
N TYR A 34 3.03 -17.00 5.52
CA TYR A 34 4.15 -16.04 5.33
C TYR A 34 4.33 -15.06 6.48
N SER A 35 3.62 -15.22 7.61
CA SER A 35 3.89 -14.41 8.79
C SER A 35 5.21 -14.80 9.46
N ALA A 36 5.72 -13.93 10.34
CA ALA A 36 6.95 -14.21 11.09
C ALA A 36 6.89 -15.48 11.99
N ARG A 37 5.69 -16.03 12.18
CA ARG A 37 5.44 -17.27 12.96
C ARG A 37 5.12 -18.46 12.07
N ALA A 38 5.15 -18.29 10.75
CA ALA A 38 4.87 -19.37 9.83
C ALA A 38 6.01 -20.40 9.84
N ASP A 39 5.66 -21.66 9.87
CA ASP A 39 6.63 -22.74 9.65
C ASP A 39 6.80 -22.92 8.13
N TYR A 40 7.90 -22.39 7.59
CA TYR A 40 8.19 -22.43 6.16
C TYR A 40 8.35 -23.82 5.57
N GLY A 41 8.38 -24.86 6.41
CA GLY A 41 8.45 -26.27 6.00
C GLY A 41 7.08 -26.93 5.86
N GLU A 42 6.02 -26.31 6.34
CA GLU A 42 4.70 -26.94 6.40
C GLU A 42 3.89 -26.64 5.14
N SER A 43 3.68 -27.67 4.34
CA SER A 43 2.81 -27.62 3.17
C SER A 43 1.36 -27.91 3.59
N LEU A 44 0.44 -26.98 3.43
CA LEU A 44 -0.95 -27.11 3.86
C LEU A 44 -1.71 -28.11 2.99
N ARG A 45 -2.41 -29.05 3.65
CA ARG A 45 -3.33 -30.01 3.01
C ARG A 45 -4.68 -29.37 2.75
N ARG A 46 -5.50 -30.04 1.93
CA ARG A 46 -6.84 -29.55 1.57
C ARG A 46 -7.69 -29.18 2.79
N GLU A 47 -7.70 -30.05 3.79
CA GLU A 47 -8.52 -29.85 4.99
C GLU A 47 -8.07 -28.60 5.77
N GLN A 48 -6.79 -28.41 5.95
CA GLN A 48 -6.20 -27.25 6.63
C GLN A 48 -6.54 -25.95 5.88
N VAL A 49 -6.44 -25.92 4.55
CA VAL A 49 -6.81 -24.74 3.76
C VAL A 49 -8.31 -24.46 3.86
N VAL A 50 -9.16 -25.50 3.81
CA VAL A 50 -10.62 -25.35 3.98
C VAL A 50 -10.95 -24.83 5.38
N ASP A 51 -10.27 -25.30 6.43
CA ASP A 51 -10.50 -24.81 7.80
C ASP A 51 -10.09 -23.35 7.96
N ILE A 52 -8.95 -22.93 7.35
CA ILE A 52 -8.55 -21.52 7.28
C ILE A 52 -9.58 -20.66 6.54
N PHE A 53 -10.12 -21.17 5.44
CA PHE A 53 -11.16 -20.45 4.68
C PHE A 53 -12.50 -20.39 5.44
N CYS A 54 -12.86 -21.41 6.21
CA CYS A 54 -14.01 -21.32 7.10
C CYS A 54 -13.86 -20.21 8.13
N GLU A 55 -12.68 -20.10 8.76
CA GLU A 55 -12.36 -19.02 9.70
C GLU A 55 -12.45 -17.63 9.03
N ALA A 56 -11.94 -17.50 7.81
CA ALA A 56 -12.02 -16.25 7.04
C ALA A 56 -13.49 -15.88 6.72
N LEU A 57 -14.30 -16.85 6.30
CA LEU A 57 -15.70 -16.64 5.96
C LEU A 57 -16.57 -16.25 7.19
N GLU A 58 -16.18 -16.64 8.40
CA GLU A 58 -16.84 -16.19 9.63
C GLU A 58 -16.57 -14.71 9.95
N ARG A 59 -15.44 -14.18 9.48
CA ARG A 59 -15.03 -12.80 9.71
C ARG A 59 -15.48 -11.85 8.61
N ALA A 60 -15.64 -12.37 7.39
CA ALA A 60 -15.95 -11.55 6.22
C ALA A 60 -17.42 -11.08 6.24
N PRO A 61 -17.70 -9.77 6.14
CA PRO A 61 -19.05 -9.27 6.06
C PRO A 61 -19.71 -9.73 4.76
N LEU A 62 -21.00 -10.13 4.86
CA LEU A 62 -21.87 -10.27 3.69
C LEU A 62 -22.18 -8.85 3.20
N LEU A 63 -21.91 -8.55 1.94
CA LEU A 63 -22.36 -7.32 1.33
C LEU A 63 -23.89 -7.38 1.22
N GLU A 64 -24.58 -6.61 2.06
CA GLU A 64 -26.03 -6.42 2.01
C GLU A 64 -26.35 -5.67 0.70
N GLY A 65 -27.08 -6.28 -0.22
CA GLY A 65 -27.65 -5.57 -1.36
C GLY A 65 -27.62 -6.24 -2.73
N GLU A 66 -27.02 -7.38 -2.91
CA GLU A 66 -27.13 -8.15 -4.15
C GLU A 66 -28.06 -9.34 -3.92
N ASP A 67 -29.26 -9.23 -4.50
CA ASP A 67 -30.38 -10.18 -4.58
C ASP A 67 -30.26 -11.53 -3.85
N ASP A 68 -31.26 -11.78 -3.07
CA ASP A 68 -31.89 -12.89 -2.36
C ASP A 68 -31.62 -14.34 -2.83
N ASP A 69 -30.45 -14.63 -3.36
CA ASP A 69 -29.96 -16.00 -3.60
C ASP A 69 -28.90 -16.39 -2.54
N SER A 70 -29.17 -16.01 -1.29
CA SER A 70 -28.33 -16.28 -0.09
C SER A 70 -28.18 -17.80 0.22
N SER A 71 -28.75 -18.68 -0.57
CA SER A 71 -28.84 -20.12 -0.29
C SER A 71 -28.02 -21.02 -1.22
N ARG A 72 -27.03 -20.48 -1.97
CA ARG A 72 -26.21 -21.35 -2.84
C ARG A 72 -25.36 -22.35 -2.04
N PHE A 73 -24.95 -21.98 -0.84
CA PHE A 73 -24.12 -22.82 0.03
C PHE A 73 -24.88 -23.14 1.33
N LYS A 74 -24.88 -24.41 1.72
CA LYS A 74 -25.56 -24.87 2.95
C LYS A 74 -24.78 -24.46 4.23
N ASN A 75 -23.49 -24.29 4.14
CA ASN A 75 -22.62 -23.93 5.24
C ASN A 75 -21.27 -23.33 4.74
N ASN A 76 -20.52 -22.73 5.65
CA ASN A 76 -19.22 -22.14 5.37
C ASN A 76 -18.21 -23.15 4.81
N ARG A 77 -18.30 -24.44 5.17
CA ARG A 77 -17.39 -25.47 4.68
C ARG A 77 -17.60 -25.78 3.20
N GLU A 78 -18.86 -25.78 2.75
CA GLU A 78 -19.19 -25.93 1.33
C GLU A 78 -18.71 -24.73 0.52
N GLN A 79 -18.91 -23.51 1.06
CA GLN A 79 -18.42 -22.28 0.46
C GLN A 79 -16.90 -22.23 0.42
N ALA A 80 -16.21 -22.60 1.50
CA ALA A 80 -14.74 -22.68 1.57
C ALA A 80 -14.19 -23.67 0.52
N GLY A 81 -14.85 -24.82 0.35
CA GLY A 81 -14.51 -25.79 -0.69
C GLY A 81 -14.68 -25.24 -2.11
N TRP A 82 -15.73 -24.46 -2.34
CA TRP A 82 -15.94 -23.75 -3.61
C TRP A 82 -14.88 -22.66 -3.85
N VAL A 83 -14.56 -21.84 -2.84
CA VAL A 83 -13.49 -20.83 -2.93
C VAL A 83 -12.17 -21.47 -3.29
N LEU A 84 -11.80 -22.58 -2.62
CA LEU A 84 -10.59 -23.33 -2.95
C LEU A 84 -10.58 -23.80 -4.40
N GLY A 85 -11.67 -24.38 -4.89
CA GLY A 85 -11.82 -24.78 -6.29
C GLY A 85 -11.65 -23.60 -7.25
N ALA A 86 -12.34 -22.48 -6.97
CA ALA A 86 -12.26 -21.27 -7.78
C ALA A 86 -10.83 -20.69 -7.85
N LEU A 87 -10.09 -20.73 -6.74
CA LEU A 87 -8.70 -20.24 -6.69
C LEU A 87 -7.74 -21.17 -7.43
N LEU A 88 -7.95 -22.48 -7.38
CA LEU A 88 -7.17 -23.46 -8.16
C LEU A 88 -7.44 -23.32 -9.66
N ASP A 89 -8.71 -23.29 -10.07
CA ASP A 89 -9.11 -23.21 -11.48
C ASP A 89 -8.66 -21.92 -12.18
N ASN A 90 -8.39 -20.86 -11.41
CA ASN A 90 -7.97 -19.56 -11.92
C ASN A 90 -6.48 -19.22 -11.62
N GLY A 91 -5.70 -20.19 -11.14
CA GLY A 91 -4.24 -20.07 -11.02
C GLY A 91 -3.75 -19.21 -9.85
N TRP A 92 -4.57 -18.99 -8.81
CA TRP A 92 -4.12 -18.36 -7.56
C TRP A 92 -3.40 -19.34 -6.66
N LEU A 93 -3.91 -20.56 -6.57
CA LEU A 93 -3.30 -21.68 -5.85
C LEU A 93 -2.92 -22.77 -6.83
N GLU A 94 -1.96 -23.60 -6.44
CA GLU A 94 -1.50 -24.74 -7.20
C GLU A 94 -1.73 -26.02 -6.38
N ARG A 95 -1.96 -27.12 -7.08
CA ARG A 95 -1.97 -28.44 -6.45
C ARG A 95 -0.62 -29.09 -6.67
N GLN A 96 0.11 -29.32 -5.59
CA GLN A 96 1.39 -30.03 -5.60
C GLN A 96 1.26 -31.36 -4.83
N VAL A 97 2.11 -32.31 -5.15
CA VAL A 97 2.19 -33.57 -4.40
C VAL A 97 3.52 -33.53 -3.63
N ASP A 98 3.42 -33.59 -2.32
CA ASP A 98 4.60 -33.71 -1.45
C ASP A 98 5.29 -35.04 -1.72
N GLN A 99 6.56 -34.99 -2.10
CA GLN A 99 7.33 -36.17 -2.44
C GLN A 99 7.63 -37.10 -1.25
N ALA A 100 7.62 -36.58 -0.03
CA ALA A 100 7.88 -37.33 1.18
C ALA A 100 6.64 -38.06 1.71
N THR A 101 5.46 -37.41 1.64
CA THR A 101 4.21 -37.91 2.20
C THR A 101 3.24 -38.44 1.15
N PHE A 102 3.48 -38.17 -0.14
CA PHE A 102 2.57 -38.42 -1.26
C PHE A 102 1.20 -37.77 -1.13
N GLN A 103 1.08 -36.74 -0.30
CA GLN A 103 -0.16 -36.03 -0.07
C GLN A 103 -0.24 -34.79 -0.94
N SER A 104 -1.47 -34.44 -1.36
CA SER A 104 -1.71 -33.21 -2.10
C SER A 104 -1.65 -32.00 -1.16
N THR A 105 -0.90 -31.00 -1.55
CA THR A 105 -0.72 -29.71 -0.89
C THR A 105 -1.16 -28.58 -1.80
N TYR A 106 -1.47 -27.43 -1.23
CA TYR A 106 -2.15 -26.32 -1.92
C TYR A 106 -1.44 -24.98 -1.67
N PRO A 107 -0.19 -24.82 -2.15
CA PRO A 107 0.53 -23.57 -2.03
C PRO A 107 -0.05 -22.50 -2.96
N PHE A 108 0.30 -21.24 -2.68
CA PHE A 108 0.08 -20.17 -3.66
C PHE A 108 0.91 -20.41 -4.92
N SER A 109 0.33 -20.12 -6.09
CA SER A 109 1.14 -19.88 -7.29
C SER A 109 2.01 -18.64 -7.07
N ARG A 110 3.09 -18.50 -7.85
CA ARG A 110 3.93 -17.29 -7.78
C ARG A 110 3.10 -16.01 -7.94
N MET A 111 2.19 -15.98 -8.92
CA MET A 111 1.34 -14.82 -9.18
C MET A 111 0.30 -14.63 -8.09
N GLY A 112 -0.36 -15.70 -7.64
CA GLY A 112 -1.31 -15.65 -6.53
C GLY A 112 -0.70 -15.03 -5.28
N ARG A 113 0.53 -15.43 -4.93
CA ARG A 113 1.26 -14.85 -3.79
C ARG A 113 1.52 -13.35 -3.96
N LEU A 114 2.03 -12.92 -5.13
CA LEU A 114 2.37 -11.53 -5.39
C LEU A 114 1.14 -10.62 -5.31
N PHE A 115 0.03 -11.03 -5.92
CA PHE A 115 -1.22 -10.26 -5.88
C PHE A 115 -1.85 -10.27 -4.49
N THR A 116 -1.81 -11.39 -3.77
CA THR A 116 -2.29 -11.45 -2.39
C THR A 116 -1.47 -10.57 -1.46
N GLN A 117 -0.14 -10.54 -1.63
CA GLN A 117 0.72 -9.64 -0.87
C GLN A 117 0.30 -8.17 -1.06
N SER A 118 0.00 -7.76 -2.30
CA SER A 118 -0.49 -6.40 -2.58
C SER A 118 -1.84 -6.12 -1.91
N LEU A 119 -2.76 -7.11 -1.85
CA LEU A 119 -4.03 -6.97 -1.14
C LEU A 119 -3.84 -6.83 0.38
N VAL A 120 -2.89 -7.58 0.96
CA VAL A 120 -2.54 -7.47 2.39
C VAL A 120 -1.91 -6.10 2.69
N GLU A 121 -1.06 -5.62 1.80
CA GLU A 121 -0.40 -4.31 1.94
C GLU A 121 -1.37 -3.14 1.79
N ALA A 122 -2.40 -3.26 0.94
CA ALA A 122 -3.41 -2.23 0.74
C ALA A 122 -4.27 -1.96 1.98
N ASP A 123 -4.50 -2.96 2.84
CA ASP A 123 -5.25 -2.78 4.11
C ASP A 123 -4.51 -1.97 5.19
N GLY A 124 -3.29 -1.61 4.94
CA GLY A 124 -2.60 -0.53 5.64
C GLY A 124 -2.27 -0.75 7.12
N HIS A 125 -2.30 -1.95 7.64
CA HIS A 125 -1.89 -2.25 9.03
C HIS A 125 -0.37 -2.40 9.19
N ASN A 126 0.38 -2.50 8.09
CA ASN A 126 1.83 -2.50 8.16
C ASN A 126 2.35 -1.06 8.18
N VAL A 127 2.93 -0.66 9.31
CA VAL A 127 3.77 0.54 9.40
C VAL A 127 4.93 0.34 8.41
N ARG A 128 4.76 0.85 7.18
CA ARG A 128 5.78 0.76 6.15
C ARG A 128 6.99 1.56 6.63
N THR A 129 8.13 0.91 6.79
CA THR A 129 9.41 1.54 7.11
C THR A 129 10.01 2.28 5.90
N HIS A 130 9.16 2.90 5.08
CA HIS A 130 9.54 3.61 3.85
C HIS A 130 10.39 4.86 4.09
N HIS A 131 10.59 5.24 5.36
CA HIS A 131 11.12 6.54 5.76
C HIS A 131 12.64 6.71 5.60
N ARG A 132 13.34 5.68 5.10
CA ARG A 132 14.81 5.72 5.05
C ARG A 132 15.39 5.63 3.65
N ASN A 133 14.54 5.65 2.62
CA ASN A 133 15.01 5.41 1.24
C ASN A 133 16.01 6.46 0.77
N THR A 134 15.83 7.74 1.09
CA THR A 134 16.82 8.79 0.76
C THR A 134 18.14 8.58 1.48
N ARG A 135 18.10 8.25 2.77
CA ARG A 135 19.28 7.94 3.55
C ARG A 135 19.96 6.65 3.07
N ASN A 136 19.18 5.64 2.73
CA ASN A 136 19.70 4.37 2.21
C ASN A 136 20.37 4.58 0.85
N THR A 137 19.78 5.38 -0.04
CA THR A 137 20.41 5.79 -1.31
C THR A 137 21.77 6.42 -1.07
N LEU A 138 21.88 7.37 -0.11
CA LEU A 138 23.15 7.98 0.24
C LEU A 138 24.17 6.97 0.76
N ASN A 139 23.76 6.10 1.68
CA ASN A 139 24.64 5.10 2.27
C ASN A 139 25.15 4.10 1.22
N ALA A 140 24.28 3.62 0.34
CA ALA A 140 24.62 2.71 -0.74
C ALA A 140 25.57 3.36 -1.76
N LEU A 141 25.34 4.62 -2.17
CA LEU A 141 26.28 5.37 -3.01
C LEU A 141 27.64 5.57 -2.34
N ALA A 142 27.66 5.86 -1.03
CA ALA A 142 28.90 6.00 -0.28
C ALA A 142 29.66 4.66 -0.17
N ALA A 143 28.96 3.55 0.01
CA ALA A 143 29.56 2.21 0.00
C ALA A 143 30.15 1.89 -1.37
N PHE A 144 29.41 2.13 -2.45
CA PHE A 144 29.92 1.98 -3.82
C PHE A 144 31.17 2.84 -4.09
N LEU A 145 31.14 4.10 -3.67
CA LEU A 145 32.29 4.99 -3.82
C LEU A 145 33.55 4.47 -3.12
N ASN A 146 33.39 3.84 -1.93
CA ASN A 146 34.49 3.39 -1.08
C ASN A 146 34.99 1.99 -1.49
N HIS A 147 34.09 1.06 -1.79
CA HIS A 147 34.43 -0.36 -2.03
C HIS A 147 34.42 -0.74 -3.51
N GLY A 148 33.65 -0.03 -4.34
CA GLY A 148 33.51 -0.33 -5.76
C GLY A 148 32.58 -1.51 -6.07
N GLU A 149 31.85 -2.01 -5.05
CA GLU A 149 30.91 -3.11 -5.21
C GLU A 149 29.65 -2.66 -5.98
N VAL A 150 29.42 -3.21 -7.16
CA VAL A 150 28.32 -2.78 -8.03
C VAL A 150 26.93 -3.05 -7.48
N TYR A 151 26.80 -4.02 -6.55
CA TYR A 151 25.53 -4.27 -5.86
C TYR A 151 25.08 -3.05 -5.05
N ASP A 152 26.01 -2.33 -4.41
CA ASP A 152 25.71 -1.10 -3.69
C ASP A 152 25.11 -0.03 -4.62
N LEU A 153 25.57 0.06 -5.87
CA LEU A 153 25.01 0.99 -6.84
C LEU A 153 23.61 0.56 -7.30
N LEU A 154 23.37 -0.74 -7.49
CA LEU A 154 22.07 -1.28 -7.82
C LEU A 154 21.07 -1.04 -6.68
N ASP A 155 21.50 -1.25 -5.43
CA ASP A 155 20.71 -0.94 -4.24
C ASP A 155 20.37 0.56 -4.15
N ALA A 156 21.35 1.43 -4.42
CA ALA A 156 21.11 2.87 -4.45
C ALA A 156 20.07 3.26 -5.50
N HIS A 157 20.11 2.61 -6.66
CA HIS A 157 19.14 2.82 -7.71
C HIS A 157 17.75 2.38 -7.27
N GLU A 158 17.60 1.17 -6.70
CA GLU A 158 16.33 0.65 -6.20
C GLU A 158 15.75 1.54 -5.07
N TYR A 159 16.58 1.96 -4.11
CA TYR A 159 16.13 2.90 -3.06
C TYR A 159 15.67 4.23 -3.65
N SER A 160 16.33 4.74 -4.70
CA SER A 160 15.91 5.98 -5.35
C SER A 160 14.55 5.85 -6.07
N GLU A 161 14.23 4.69 -6.64
CA GLU A 161 12.91 4.40 -7.22
C GLU A 161 11.82 4.39 -6.16
N ARG A 162 12.11 3.78 -5.01
CA ARG A 162 11.19 3.74 -3.87
C ARG A 162 10.88 5.13 -3.30
N ILE A 163 11.81 6.11 -3.38
CA ILE A 163 11.53 7.50 -2.98
C ILE A 163 10.36 8.06 -3.79
N ILE A 164 10.38 7.86 -5.11
CA ILE A 164 9.31 8.36 -5.99
C ILE A 164 7.99 7.64 -5.71
N ALA A 165 8.03 6.31 -5.58
CA ALA A 165 6.85 5.52 -5.24
C ALA A 165 6.22 5.98 -3.91
N ASP A 166 7.04 6.17 -2.87
CA ASP A 166 6.58 6.62 -1.55
C ASP A 166 5.86 7.98 -1.62
N PHE A 167 6.40 8.96 -2.35
CA PHE A 167 5.73 10.25 -2.52
C PHE A 167 4.42 10.12 -3.27
N THR A 168 4.40 9.30 -4.32
CA THR A 168 3.20 9.06 -5.14
C THR A 168 2.09 8.45 -4.30
N ASP A 169 2.43 7.42 -3.51
CA ASP A 169 1.47 6.72 -2.65
C ASP A 169 0.85 7.67 -1.62
N ILE A 170 1.68 8.51 -0.95
CA ILE A 170 1.17 9.46 0.05
C ILE A 170 0.25 10.50 -0.58
N ILE A 171 0.66 11.06 -1.72
CA ILE A 171 -0.15 12.07 -2.40
C ILE A 171 -1.49 11.45 -2.81
N ALA A 172 -1.47 10.22 -3.33
CA ALA A 172 -2.68 9.49 -3.72
C ALA A 172 -3.58 9.19 -2.52
N GLU A 173 -3.03 8.72 -1.40
CA GLU A 173 -3.76 8.45 -0.16
C GLU A 173 -4.42 9.70 0.40
N LEU A 174 -3.73 10.84 0.38
CA LEU A 174 -4.29 12.13 0.81
C LEU A 174 -5.46 12.59 -0.07
N GLU A 175 -5.31 12.46 -1.39
CA GLU A 175 -6.37 12.86 -2.32
C GLU A 175 -7.58 11.91 -2.23
N GLU A 176 -7.37 10.64 -1.94
CA GLU A 176 -8.45 9.67 -1.71
C GLU A 176 -9.21 10.02 -0.42
N ARG A 177 -8.50 10.21 0.70
CA ARG A 177 -9.11 10.62 1.97
C ARG A 177 -9.86 11.94 1.87
N LYS A 178 -9.33 12.89 1.13
CA LYS A 178 -10.02 14.14 0.86
C LYS A 178 -11.35 13.92 0.14
N ARG A 179 -11.39 13.01 -0.85
CA ARG A 179 -12.62 12.66 -1.57
C ARG A 179 -13.63 11.94 -0.68
N GLU A 180 -13.18 11.02 0.16
CA GLU A 180 -14.02 10.33 1.13
C GLU A 180 -14.67 11.30 2.11
N LEU A 181 -13.89 12.21 2.72
CA LEU A 181 -14.42 13.26 3.60
C LEU A 181 -15.50 14.11 2.93
N VAL A 182 -15.33 14.46 1.66
CA VAL A 182 -16.34 15.23 0.91
C VAL A 182 -17.62 14.41 0.76
N ARG A 183 -17.54 13.12 0.40
CA ARG A 183 -18.70 12.24 0.25
C ARG A 183 -19.46 12.04 1.58
N GLU A 184 -18.72 11.83 2.66
CA GLU A 184 -19.30 11.65 3.99
C GLU A 184 -20.05 12.87 4.48
N VAL A 185 -19.52 14.06 4.20
CA VAL A 185 -20.17 15.34 4.53
C VAL A 185 -21.41 15.59 3.66
N GLU A 186 -21.36 15.25 2.37
CA GLU A 186 -22.49 15.38 1.45
C GLU A 186 -23.64 14.42 1.80
N ALA A 187 -23.34 13.24 2.34
CA ALA A 187 -24.34 12.26 2.77
C ALA A 187 -25.13 12.66 4.04
N GLN A 188 -24.83 13.78 4.67
CA GLN A 188 -25.52 14.42 5.84
C GLN A 188 -25.73 13.54 7.10
N GLN A 189 -25.39 12.26 7.08
CA GLN A 189 -25.75 11.33 8.15
C GLN A 189 -24.67 11.12 9.22
N LEU A 190 -23.41 11.47 8.96
CA LEU A 190 -22.28 11.04 9.82
C LEU A 190 -21.20 12.11 10.01
N VAL A 191 -21.56 13.39 10.04
CA VAL A 191 -20.58 14.49 10.18
C VAL A 191 -19.71 14.32 11.44
N GLN A 192 -20.24 13.77 12.50
CA GLN A 192 -19.51 13.54 13.76
C GLN A 192 -18.58 12.31 13.66
N GLN A 193 -19.05 11.23 13.05
CA GLN A 193 -18.22 10.03 12.81
C GLN A 193 -17.11 10.30 11.79
N ALA A 194 -17.41 11.03 10.72
CA ALA A 194 -16.41 11.44 9.73
C ALA A 194 -15.32 12.32 10.36
N SER A 195 -15.70 13.20 11.30
CA SER A 195 -14.76 14.02 12.06
C SER A 195 -13.87 13.17 12.97
N ASP A 196 -14.42 12.23 13.70
CA ASP A 196 -13.66 11.37 14.63
C ASP A 196 -12.71 10.45 13.86
N GLN A 197 -13.15 9.85 12.76
CA GLN A 197 -12.32 9.03 11.88
C GLN A 197 -11.20 9.86 11.22
N PHE A 198 -11.49 11.10 10.86
CA PHE A 198 -10.51 12.03 10.33
C PHE A 198 -9.43 12.37 11.35
N PHE A 199 -9.82 12.71 12.60
CA PHE A 199 -8.86 13.01 13.67
C PHE A 199 -8.02 11.78 14.02
N ASP A 200 -8.62 10.62 14.08
CA ASP A 200 -7.93 9.34 14.29
C ASP A 200 -6.91 9.05 13.19
N PHE A 201 -7.27 9.27 11.94
CA PHE A 201 -6.36 9.15 10.80
C PHE A 201 -5.20 10.14 10.89
N MET A 202 -5.50 11.42 11.18
CA MET A 202 -4.48 12.47 11.30
C MET A 202 -3.50 12.18 12.43
N GLU A 203 -3.99 11.83 13.60
CA GLU A 203 -3.17 11.66 14.80
C GLU A 203 -2.40 10.34 14.81
N LYS A 204 -3.06 9.23 14.46
CA LYS A 204 -2.48 7.88 14.61
C LYS A 204 -1.66 7.45 13.41
N ARG A 205 -2.00 7.90 12.22
CA ARG A 205 -1.42 7.39 10.97
C ARG A 205 -0.65 8.45 10.21
N PHE A 206 -1.25 9.62 10.02
CA PHE A 206 -0.74 10.63 9.11
C PHE A 206 0.35 11.52 9.72
N GLN A 207 0.15 12.10 10.92
CA GLN A 207 1.14 12.97 11.55
C GLN A 207 2.49 12.27 11.80
N PRO A 208 2.54 11.05 12.33
CA PRO A 208 3.81 10.36 12.52
C PRO A 208 4.54 10.12 11.19
N ASP A 209 3.81 9.73 10.14
CA ASP A 209 4.40 9.39 8.84
C ASP A 209 4.92 10.62 8.12
N VAL A 210 4.14 11.69 8.08
CA VAL A 210 4.52 12.96 7.45
C VAL A 210 5.59 13.69 8.24
N ALA A 211 5.51 13.72 9.57
CA ALA A 211 6.53 14.36 10.41
C ALA A 211 7.90 13.70 10.23
N ILE A 212 7.94 12.37 10.15
CA ILE A 212 9.17 11.62 9.89
C ILE A 212 9.73 11.94 8.50
N ARG A 213 8.89 11.98 7.47
CA ARG A 213 9.32 12.24 6.08
C ARG A 213 9.75 13.69 5.84
N LEU A 214 9.08 14.64 6.47
CA LEU A 214 9.44 16.05 6.36
C LEU A 214 10.67 16.43 7.20
N SER A 215 10.97 15.70 8.29
CA SER A 215 12.02 16.08 9.23
C SER A 215 13.27 15.22 9.22
N ALA A 216 13.14 13.90 9.19
CA ALA A 216 14.27 13.00 9.43
C ALA A 216 14.94 12.47 8.16
N ASP A 217 14.18 12.23 7.11
CA ASP A 217 14.63 11.68 5.83
C ASP A 217 14.29 12.61 4.67
N SER A 218 14.28 13.91 4.91
CA SER A 218 13.94 14.88 3.88
C SER A 218 14.93 14.77 2.73
N VAL A 219 14.44 14.66 1.52
CA VAL A 219 15.23 14.67 0.29
C VAL A 219 16.12 15.92 0.28
N GLU A 220 15.62 17.05 0.78
CA GLU A 220 16.37 18.31 0.91
C GLU A 220 17.62 18.16 1.78
N LYS A 221 17.53 17.42 2.91
CA LYS A 221 18.64 17.23 3.84
C LYS A 221 19.80 16.42 3.26
N HIS A 222 19.48 15.47 2.39
CA HIS A 222 20.47 14.53 1.85
C HIS A 222 20.88 14.83 0.41
N ARG A 223 20.15 15.68 -0.31
CA ARG A 223 20.34 16.00 -1.72
C ARG A 223 21.77 16.40 -2.06
N GLU A 224 22.33 17.39 -1.35
CA GLU A 224 23.68 17.88 -1.61
C GLU A 224 24.73 16.79 -1.41
N ARG A 225 24.60 16.00 -0.34
CA ARG A 225 25.54 14.92 -0.05
C ARG A 225 25.47 13.79 -1.08
N ILE A 226 24.29 13.48 -1.59
CA ILE A 226 24.10 12.49 -2.66
C ILE A 226 24.73 13.03 -3.93
N GLN A 227 24.49 14.28 -4.28
CA GLN A 227 25.06 14.93 -5.45
C GLN A 227 26.60 14.93 -5.39
N ASP A 228 27.17 15.34 -4.27
CA ASP A 228 28.61 15.31 -4.04
C ASP A 228 29.20 13.90 -4.19
N THR A 229 28.46 12.88 -3.69
CA THR A 229 28.90 11.49 -3.80
C THR A 229 28.88 11.02 -5.25
N ILE A 230 27.82 11.34 -6.00
CA ILE A 230 27.73 11.05 -7.45
C ILE A 230 28.86 11.72 -8.21
N ASP A 231 29.14 12.99 -7.93
CA ASP A 231 30.24 13.72 -8.58
C ASP A 231 31.62 13.14 -8.28
N ARG A 232 31.82 12.65 -7.05
CA ARG A 232 33.05 11.93 -6.69
C ARG A 232 33.17 10.60 -7.43
N ILE A 233 32.08 9.84 -7.61
CA ILE A 233 32.05 8.63 -8.41
C ILE A 233 32.40 8.95 -9.88
N ARG A 234 31.82 9.99 -10.44
CA ARG A 234 32.08 10.45 -11.80
C ARG A 234 33.56 10.81 -12.03
N ARG A 235 34.24 11.34 -10.99
CA ARG A 235 35.67 11.70 -11.01
C ARG A 235 36.62 10.52 -10.80
N LYS A 236 36.14 9.31 -10.48
CA LYS A 236 36.99 8.12 -10.33
C LYS A 236 37.81 7.84 -11.62
N PRO A 237 38.96 7.18 -11.50
CA PRO A 237 39.80 6.83 -12.65
C PRO A 237 39.02 6.02 -13.71
N ARG A 238 39.46 6.15 -14.97
CA ARG A 238 38.82 5.45 -16.09
C ARG A 238 38.82 3.93 -15.93
N GLU A 239 39.88 3.37 -15.38
CA GLU A 239 40.02 1.93 -15.13
C GLU A 239 39.01 1.42 -14.12
N TRP A 240 38.81 2.17 -13.02
CA TRP A 240 37.83 1.87 -12.00
C TRP A 240 36.40 1.87 -12.57
N LYS A 241 36.07 2.91 -13.35
CA LYS A 241 34.76 2.99 -14.02
C LYS A 241 34.55 1.88 -15.06
N ALA A 242 35.58 1.52 -15.80
CA ALA A 242 35.54 0.43 -16.77
C ALA A 242 35.39 -0.94 -16.10
N HIS A 243 35.93 -1.12 -14.89
CA HIS A 243 35.70 -2.31 -14.09
C HIS A 243 34.25 -2.39 -13.63
N ALA A 244 33.73 -1.35 -13.01
CA ALA A 244 32.33 -1.27 -12.58
C ALA A 244 31.34 -1.50 -13.75
N GLU A 245 31.59 -0.89 -14.90
CA GLU A 245 30.78 -1.07 -16.11
C GLU A 245 30.75 -2.54 -16.57
N ARG A 246 31.91 -3.24 -16.58
CA ARG A 246 31.95 -4.66 -16.95
C ARG A 246 31.18 -5.56 -16.00
N GLU A 247 31.28 -5.30 -14.70
CA GLU A 247 30.51 -6.04 -13.69
C GLU A 247 29.01 -5.76 -13.79
N LEU A 248 28.60 -4.52 -14.02
CA LEU A 248 27.20 -4.14 -14.23
C LEU A 248 26.61 -4.83 -15.47
N ARG A 249 27.35 -4.86 -16.58
CA ARG A 249 26.91 -5.58 -17.80
C ARG A 249 26.74 -7.07 -17.59
N ARG A 250 27.54 -7.65 -16.69
CA ARG A 250 27.43 -9.06 -16.33
C ARG A 250 26.26 -9.36 -15.43
N LEU A 251 26.00 -8.51 -14.43
CA LEU A 251 25.00 -8.75 -13.38
C LEU A 251 23.60 -8.25 -13.75
N ALA A 252 23.51 -7.14 -14.45
CA ALA A 252 22.25 -6.49 -14.79
C ALA A 252 22.14 -6.16 -16.30
N PRO A 253 22.29 -7.14 -17.21
CA PRO A 253 22.23 -6.91 -18.65
C PRO A 253 20.87 -6.35 -19.11
N HIS A 254 19.82 -6.57 -18.36
CA HIS A 254 18.46 -6.08 -18.62
C HIS A 254 18.31 -4.55 -18.46
N LEU A 255 19.25 -3.89 -17.78
CA LEU A 255 19.29 -2.43 -17.64
C LEU A 255 19.94 -1.75 -18.86
N LEU A 256 20.51 -2.51 -19.78
CA LEU A 256 21.14 -1.97 -20.97
C LEU A 256 20.06 -1.52 -21.97
N VAL A 257 19.96 -0.21 -22.18
CA VAL A 257 19.00 0.37 -23.16
C VAL A 257 19.56 0.26 -24.58
N ASP A 258 20.88 0.46 -24.75
CA ASP A 258 21.59 0.41 -26.02
C ASP A 258 23.01 -0.16 -25.79
N GLU A 259 23.54 -0.93 -26.76
CA GLU A 259 24.88 -1.55 -26.67
C GLU A 259 26.00 -0.54 -26.43
N HIS A 260 25.85 0.69 -26.93
CA HIS A 260 26.84 1.77 -26.81
C HIS A 260 26.66 2.61 -25.53
N SER A 261 25.58 2.44 -24.79
CA SER A 261 25.31 3.19 -23.58
C SER A 261 26.03 2.56 -22.38
N SER A 262 26.35 3.37 -21.39
CA SER A 262 26.96 2.92 -20.14
C SER A 262 25.89 2.76 -19.06
N ILE A 263 25.78 1.55 -18.50
CA ILE A 263 24.87 1.26 -17.38
C ILE A 263 25.25 2.11 -16.17
N LEU A 264 26.54 2.25 -15.89
CA LEU A 264 27.03 3.08 -14.76
C LEU A 264 26.48 4.51 -14.84
N TRP A 265 26.60 5.16 -16.00
CA TRP A 265 26.12 6.53 -16.18
C TRP A 265 24.59 6.60 -16.12
N GLN A 266 23.89 5.66 -16.72
CA GLN A 266 22.43 5.60 -16.68
C GLN A 266 21.91 5.48 -15.24
N LEU A 267 22.51 4.64 -14.41
CA LEU A 267 22.13 4.50 -13.01
C LEU A 267 22.36 5.77 -12.22
N LEU A 268 23.56 6.40 -12.37
CA LEU A 268 23.88 7.65 -11.67
C LEU A 268 22.95 8.80 -12.11
N ASP A 269 22.73 8.96 -13.40
CA ASP A 269 21.84 9.99 -13.94
C ASP A 269 20.37 9.73 -13.55
N GLY A 270 19.96 8.45 -13.49
CA GLY A 270 18.65 8.05 -13.00
C GLY A 270 18.43 8.41 -11.53
N ILE A 271 19.40 8.11 -10.66
CA ILE A 271 19.34 8.47 -9.23
C ILE A 271 19.27 9.99 -9.07
N GLU A 272 20.14 10.74 -9.76
CA GLU A 272 20.17 12.20 -9.71
C GLU A 272 18.84 12.82 -10.18
N SER A 273 18.29 12.32 -11.29
CA SER A 273 17.04 12.79 -11.85
C SER A 273 15.85 12.52 -10.91
N ARG A 274 15.80 11.34 -10.28
CA ARG A 274 14.74 11.01 -9.30
C ARG A 274 14.80 11.89 -8.08
N LEU A 275 16.00 12.15 -7.54
CA LEU A 275 16.17 13.05 -6.40
C LEU A 275 15.77 14.48 -6.73
N ARG A 276 16.10 14.96 -7.92
CA ARG A 276 15.67 16.27 -8.41
C ARG A 276 14.14 16.32 -8.52
N ASN A 277 13.53 15.31 -9.12
CA ASN A 277 12.08 15.21 -9.23
C ASN A 277 11.40 15.18 -7.84
N ALA A 278 11.92 14.36 -6.92
CA ALA A 278 11.41 14.28 -5.55
C ALA A 278 11.47 15.63 -4.82
N SER A 279 12.61 16.36 -4.96
CA SER A 279 12.82 17.66 -4.30
C SER A 279 12.02 18.80 -4.94
N ASP A 280 12.08 18.91 -6.26
CA ASP A 280 11.65 20.12 -6.97
C ASP A 280 10.17 20.04 -7.41
N ILE A 281 9.60 18.82 -7.50
CA ILE A 281 8.23 18.59 -7.95
C ILE A 281 7.38 17.93 -6.87
N MET A 282 7.80 16.76 -6.38
CA MET A 282 6.93 15.95 -5.52
C MET A 282 6.78 16.50 -4.11
N LEU A 283 7.85 17.01 -3.50
CA LEU A 283 7.80 17.60 -2.18
C LEU A 283 6.92 18.88 -2.14
N PRO A 284 7.02 19.83 -3.08
CA PRO A 284 6.06 20.92 -3.21
C PRO A 284 4.61 20.45 -3.45
N ALA A 285 4.42 19.42 -4.29
CA ALA A 285 3.10 18.84 -4.53
C ALA A 285 2.50 18.25 -3.25
N LEU A 286 3.29 17.49 -2.48
CA LEU A 286 2.89 16.94 -1.18
C LEU A 286 2.50 18.08 -0.22
N ARG A 287 3.30 19.12 -0.09
CA ARG A 287 3.00 20.29 0.76
C ARG A 287 1.66 20.97 0.35
N LYS A 288 1.43 21.09 -0.95
CA LYS A 288 0.18 21.66 -1.49
C LYS A 288 -1.03 20.77 -1.18
N THR A 289 -0.90 19.47 -1.36
CA THR A 289 -1.96 18.50 -1.05
C THR A 289 -2.29 18.51 0.44
N LEU A 290 -1.27 18.58 1.31
CA LEU A 290 -1.42 18.75 2.75
C LEU A 290 -2.18 20.01 3.14
N GLN A 291 -1.81 21.15 2.55
CA GLN A 291 -2.53 22.40 2.78
C GLN A 291 -4.00 22.32 2.35
N GLY A 292 -4.26 21.74 1.18
CA GLY A 292 -5.63 21.53 0.70
C GLY A 292 -6.45 20.61 1.61
N PHE A 293 -5.81 19.59 2.17
CA PHE A 293 -6.42 18.67 3.11
C PHE A 293 -6.76 19.35 4.45
N THR A 294 -5.82 20.08 5.05
CA THR A 294 -6.05 20.84 6.29
C THR A 294 -7.09 21.91 6.14
N GLN A 295 -7.10 22.65 5.03
CA GLN A 295 -8.14 23.64 4.74
C GLN A 295 -9.54 23.02 4.65
N ARG A 296 -9.64 21.82 4.05
CA ARG A 296 -10.92 21.12 3.96
C ARG A 296 -11.40 20.63 5.31
N ALA A 297 -10.50 20.14 6.15
CA ALA A 297 -10.78 19.76 7.52
C ALA A 297 -11.32 20.95 8.34
N ASP A 298 -10.69 22.11 8.23
CA ASP A 298 -11.16 23.35 8.90
C ASP A 298 -12.57 23.75 8.48
N ILE A 299 -12.90 23.61 7.19
CA ILE A 299 -14.24 23.88 6.69
C ILE A 299 -15.25 22.93 7.30
N ILE A 300 -14.93 21.64 7.36
CA ILE A 300 -15.80 20.61 7.96
C ILE A 300 -16.03 20.89 9.45
N ILE A 301 -14.97 21.20 10.20
CA ILE A 301 -15.06 21.52 11.63
C ILE A 301 -15.95 22.75 11.86
N ARG A 302 -15.80 23.80 11.05
CA ARG A 302 -16.65 24.99 11.14
C ARG A 302 -18.11 24.70 10.81
N GLN A 303 -18.38 23.87 9.80
CA GLN A 303 -19.74 23.44 9.48
C GLN A 303 -20.36 22.64 10.61
N LEU A 304 -19.59 21.74 11.26
CA LEU A 304 -20.02 21.00 12.45
C LEU A 304 -20.36 21.93 13.62
N SER A 305 -19.48 22.87 13.91
CA SER A 305 -19.69 23.83 15.00
C SER A 305 -20.93 24.70 14.75
N TYR A 306 -21.18 25.06 13.48
CA TYR A 306 -22.37 25.82 13.09
C TYR A 306 -23.65 25.00 13.26
N LEU A 307 -23.67 23.74 12.83
CA LEU A 307 -24.80 22.83 13.01
C LEU A 307 -25.11 22.54 14.48
N HIS A 308 -24.09 22.45 15.32
CA HIS A 308 -24.21 22.29 16.77
C HIS A 308 -24.81 23.56 17.41
N SER A 309 -24.38 24.73 16.94
CA SER A 309 -24.92 26.03 17.38
C SER A 309 -26.40 26.23 16.98
N GLN A 310 -26.81 25.75 15.80
CA GLN A 310 -28.21 25.82 15.38
C GLN A 310 -29.10 24.86 16.22
N LYS A 311 -28.66 23.69 16.59
CA LYS A 311 -29.40 22.80 17.51
C LYS A 311 -29.60 23.45 18.89
N HIS A 312 -28.64 24.23 19.35
CA HIS A 312 -28.80 25.04 20.57
C HIS A 312 -29.78 26.21 20.40
N THR A 313 -29.89 26.77 19.19
CA THR A 313 -30.84 27.84 18.90
C THR A 313 -32.29 27.35 18.87
N ASP A 314 -32.49 26.08 18.48
CA ASP A 314 -33.79 25.41 18.54
C ASP A 314 -34.27 25.24 20.00
N VAL A 315 -33.36 24.93 20.93
CA VAL A 315 -33.68 24.89 22.37
C VAL A 315 -34.09 26.25 22.89
N VAL A 316 -33.47 27.33 22.41
CA VAL A 316 -33.86 28.71 22.71
C VAL A 316 -35.25 29.06 22.10
N GLY A 317 -35.56 28.51 20.92
CA GLY A 317 -36.88 28.59 20.29
C GLY A 317 -37.97 27.92 21.13
N ILE A 318 -37.67 26.70 21.60
CA ILE A 318 -38.56 25.94 22.50
C ILE A 318 -38.74 26.67 23.86
N CYS A 319 -37.66 27.18 24.44
CA CYS A 319 -37.75 27.98 25.66
C CYS A 319 -38.56 29.28 25.49
N ARG A 320 -38.49 29.93 24.33
CA ARG A 320 -39.35 31.09 24.01
C ARG A 320 -40.82 30.71 23.85
N GLN A 321 -41.10 29.56 23.22
CA GLN A 321 -42.48 29.06 23.10
C GLN A 321 -43.05 28.64 24.45
N LEU A 322 -42.23 28.01 25.33
CA LEU A 322 -42.64 27.70 26.71
C LEU A 322 -42.83 28.93 27.57
N ALA A 323 -42.04 29.99 27.37
CA ALA A 323 -42.19 31.27 28.08
C ALA A 323 -43.37 32.10 27.59
N ALA A 324 -43.92 31.81 26.42
CA ALA A 324 -45.12 32.47 25.86
C ALA A 324 -46.44 31.76 26.23
N LEU A 325 -46.36 30.59 26.89
CA LEU A 325 -47.53 29.93 27.49
C LEU A 325 -47.85 30.63 28.78
N ASP A 326 -49.00 31.34 28.84
CA ASP A 326 -49.50 32.10 29.97
C ASP A 326 -49.72 31.17 31.17
N PRO A 327 -49.31 31.53 32.42
CA PRO A 327 -49.48 30.67 33.60
C PRO A 327 -50.88 30.71 34.18
N ALA A 328 -51.90 31.05 33.39
CA ALA A 328 -53.28 31.13 33.84
C ALA A 328 -54.25 30.40 32.90
N GLU A 329 -54.17 29.05 32.84
CA GLU A 329 -55.31 28.18 32.65
C GLU A 329 -55.01 26.83 33.36
#